data_4cdf563c3f633577486cc7e7d388160c
#
_entry.id   4cdf563c3f633577486cc7e7d388160c
#
_cell.length_a   1.000
_cell.length_b   1.000
_cell.length_c   1.000
_cell.angle_alpha   90.00
_cell.angle_beta   90.00
_cell.angle_gamma   90.00
#
_symmetry.space_group_name_H-M   'P 1'
#
loop_
_entity.id
_entity.type
_entity.pdbx_description
1 polymer ?
#
loop_
_entity_poly.entity_id
_entity_poly.type
_entity_poly.pdbx_seq_one_letter_code
_entity_poly.pdbx_strand_id
1 'polypeptide(L)'
;MTIDNDDQLEKLKRSGRVVAETLRVMASKMEPGMTTRELDQIGRALLEREGARSAPESTYQFPGATCISVSPAIAHGIPGDQVLKAGDLVNIDVSADIDGYYADTGSSFVIPPVDKKIARLCRD
;
A
#
# COMPACT_ATOMS: atom_id res chain seq x y z
N MET A 1 -8.23 -3.02 21.84
CA MET A 1 -8.79 -4.40 21.78
C MET A 1 -7.95 -5.32 22.65
N THR A 2 -8.63 -6.13 23.46
CA THR A 2 -7.94 -7.09 24.32
C THR A 2 -7.82 -8.43 23.60
N ILE A 3 -6.63 -9.02 23.62
CA ILE A 3 -6.39 -10.33 23.03
C ILE A 3 -6.53 -11.38 24.15
N ASP A 4 -7.61 -12.14 24.09
CA ASP A 4 -7.94 -13.09 25.17
C ASP A 4 -7.57 -14.54 24.86
N ASN A 5 -7.27 -14.86 23.58
CA ASN A 5 -6.98 -16.23 23.19
C ASN A 5 -6.14 -16.29 21.92
N ASP A 6 -5.67 -17.49 21.59
CA ASP A 6 -4.81 -17.73 20.43
C ASP A 6 -5.51 -17.44 19.10
N ASP A 7 -6.82 -17.67 19.03
CA ASP A 7 -7.58 -17.41 17.81
C ASP A 7 -7.58 -15.92 17.46
N GLN A 8 -7.79 -15.07 18.46
CA GLN A 8 -7.74 -13.62 18.25
C GLN A 8 -6.35 -13.16 17.83
N LEU A 9 -5.32 -13.73 18.43
CA LEU A 9 -3.94 -13.41 18.08
C LEU A 9 -3.63 -13.80 16.64
N GLU A 10 -4.10 -14.97 16.19
CA GLU A 10 -3.91 -15.41 14.83
C GLU A 10 -4.61 -14.49 13.83
N LYS A 11 -5.81 -14.01 14.14
CA LYS A 11 -6.53 -13.07 13.29
C LYS A 11 -5.78 -11.75 13.16
N LEU A 12 -5.24 -11.25 14.26
CA LEU A 12 -4.44 -10.02 14.25
C LEU A 12 -3.17 -10.19 13.41
N LYS A 13 -2.48 -11.32 13.57
CA LYS A 13 -1.31 -11.64 12.77
C LYS A 13 -1.64 -11.74 11.28
N ARG A 14 -2.80 -12.30 10.96
CA ARG A 14 -3.25 -12.38 9.56
C ARG A 14 -3.43 -11.00 8.97
N SER A 15 -4.07 -10.09 9.69
CA SER A 15 -4.24 -8.70 9.22
C SER A 15 -2.88 -8.04 8.98
N GLY A 16 -1.92 -8.25 9.88
CA GLY A 16 -0.56 -7.73 9.71
C GLY A 16 0.13 -8.29 8.47
N ARG A 17 0.00 -9.59 8.24
CA ARG A 17 0.59 -10.21 7.04
C ARG A 17 -0.03 -9.66 5.76
N VAL A 18 -1.34 -9.46 5.74
CA VAL A 18 -2.04 -8.97 4.55
C VAL A 18 -1.60 -7.54 4.21
N VAL A 19 -1.53 -6.64 5.19
CA VAL A 19 -1.09 -5.26 4.89
C VAL A 19 0.38 -5.23 4.48
N ALA A 20 1.24 -6.04 5.11
CA ALA A 20 2.65 -6.10 4.75
C ALA A 20 2.84 -6.64 3.33
N GLU A 21 2.13 -7.70 2.96
CA GLU A 21 2.18 -8.26 1.61
C GLU A 21 1.65 -7.27 0.58
N THR A 22 0.57 -6.57 0.90
CA THR A 22 0.00 -5.55 0.01
C THR A 22 1.01 -4.45 -0.26
N LEU A 23 1.66 -3.95 0.79
CA LEU A 23 2.69 -2.91 0.64
C LEU A 23 3.85 -3.42 -0.21
N ARG A 24 4.31 -4.65 0.05
CA ARG A 24 5.42 -5.25 -0.69
C ARG A 24 5.11 -5.38 -2.18
N VAL A 25 3.91 -5.85 -2.52
CA VAL A 25 3.52 -6.02 -3.91
C VAL A 25 3.36 -4.67 -4.59
N MET A 26 2.73 -3.69 -3.94
CA MET A 26 2.60 -2.35 -4.49
C MET A 26 3.98 -1.77 -4.81
N ALA A 27 4.92 -1.87 -3.86
CA ALA A 27 6.28 -1.36 -4.07
C ALA A 27 6.98 -2.07 -5.23
N SER A 28 6.79 -3.38 -5.37
CA SER A 28 7.42 -4.15 -6.45
C SER A 28 6.85 -3.84 -7.82
N LYS A 29 5.63 -3.29 -7.89
CA LYS A 29 4.96 -2.96 -9.15
C LYS A 29 5.13 -1.51 -9.58
N MET A 30 5.70 -0.66 -8.72
CA MET A 30 5.93 0.73 -9.08
C MET A 30 6.88 0.85 -10.26
N GLU A 31 6.49 1.70 -11.23
CA GLU A 31 7.36 1.98 -12.36
C GLU A 31 7.05 3.38 -12.90
N PRO A 32 8.01 4.02 -13.60
CA PRO A 32 7.75 5.31 -14.21
C PRO A 32 6.62 5.22 -15.24
N GLY A 33 5.77 6.24 -15.28
CA GLY A 33 4.62 6.27 -16.18
C GLY A 33 3.32 5.77 -15.57
N MET A 34 3.39 5.08 -14.45
CA MET A 34 2.22 4.63 -13.72
C MET A 34 1.60 5.81 -12.96
N THR A 35 0.26 5.82 -12.81
CA THR A 35 -0.40 6.81 -11.96
C THR A 35 -0.54 6.28 -10.54
N THR A 36 -0.72 7.19 -9.58
CA THR A 36 -0.96 6.77 -8.20
C THR A 36 -2.28 6.00 -8.09
N ARG A 37 -3.26 6.32 -8.93
CA ARG A 37 -4.52 5.56 -8.97
C ARG A 37 -4.29 4.12 -9.39
N GLU A 38 -3.47 3.89 -10.41
CA GLU A 38 -3.14 2.53 -10.85
C GLU A 38 -2.44 1.74 -9.74
N LEU A 39 -1.52 2.40 -9.03
CA LEU A 39 -0.84 1.77 -7.90
C LEU A 39 -1.81 1.43 -6.77
N ASP A 40 -2.76 2.34 -6.49
CA ASP A 40 -3.80 2.11 -5.48
C ASP A 40 -4.69 0.92 -5.84
N GLN A 41 -5.01 0.77 -7.14
CA GLN A 41 -5.85 -0.34 -7.59
C GLN A 41 -5.18 -1.69 -7.36
N ILE A 42 -3.86 -1.75 -7.47
CA ILE A 42 -3.11 -2.97 -7.16
C ILE A 42 -3.29 -3.32 -5.68
N GLY A 43 -3.17 -2.33 -4.79
CA GLY A 43 -3.38 -2.55 -3.37
C GLY A 43 -4.80 -2.96 -3.05
N ARG A 44 -5.77 -2.29 -3.67
CA ARG A 44 -7.20 -2.60 -3.48
C ARG A 44 -7.50 -4.05 -3.86
N ALA A 45 -7.00 -4.49 -5.01
CA ALA A 45 -7.25 -5.85 -5.49
C ALA A 45 -6.71 -6.91 -4.52
N LEU A 46 -5.53 -6.65 -3.95
CA LEU A 46 -4.96 -7.56 -2.97
C LEU A 46 -5.76 -7.61 -1.68
N LEU A 47 -6.19 -6.45 -1.17
CA LEU A 47 -7.00 -6.41 0.04
C LEU A 47 -8.33 -7.13 -0.17
N GLU A 48 -8.99 -6.90 -1.31
CA GLU A 48 -10.25 -7.56 -1.62
C GLU A 48 -10.09 -9.07 -1.74
N ARG A 49 -9.02 -9.52 -2.36
CA ARG A 49 -8.74 -10.95 -2.52
C ARG A 49 -8.60 -11.64 -1.16
N GLU A 50 -8.03 -10.95 -0.19
CA GLU A 50 -7.82 -11.50 1.16
C GLU A 50 -8.99 -11.27 2.10
N GLY A 51 -10.08 -10.69 1.61
CA GLY A 51 -11.24 -10.40 2.46
C GLY A 51 -11.02 -9.26 3.43
N ALA A 52 -10.03 -8.42 3.18
CA ALA A 52 -9.73 -7.27 4.02
C ALA A 52 -10.46 -6.04 3.52
N ARG A 53 -10.82 -5.15 4.45
CA ARG A 53 -11.42 -3.86 4.12
C ARG A 53 -10.38 -2.76 4.32
N SER A 54 -10.32 -1.83 3.36
CA SER A 54 -9.47 -0.66 3.52
C SER A 54 -10.00 0.20 4.67
N ALA A 55 -9.16 0.49 5.66
CA ALA A 55 -9.54 1.33 6.78
C ALA A 55 -9.83 2.77 6.34
N PRO A 56 -9.03 3.41 5.47
CA PRO A 56 -9.36 4.74 4.99
C PRO A 56 -10.73 4.83 4.34
N GLU A 57 -11.08 3.88 3.47
CA GLU A 57 -12.37 3.90 2.79
C GLU A 57 -13.53 3.63 3.74
N SER A 58 -13.39 2.65 4.63
CA SER A 58 -14.48 2.24 5.49
C SER A 58 -14.70 3.17 6.68
N THR A 59 -13.63 3.79 7.19
CA THR A 59 -13.70 4.61 8.40
C THR A 59 -13.84 6.11 8.09
N TYR A 60 -13.12 6.58 7.07
CA TYR A 60 -13.01 8.01 6.78
C TYR A 60 -13.62 8.41 5.44
N GLN A 61 -14.20 7.47 4.72
CA GLN A 61 -14.73 7.70 3.37
C GLN A 61 -13.66 8.30 2.43
N PHE A 62 -12.42 7.88 2.64
CA PHE A 62 -11.28 8.33 1.85
C PHE A 62 -11.44 7.84 0.40
N PRO A 63 -11.13 8.67 -0.62
CA PRO A 63 -11.34 8.28 -2.02
C PRO A 63 -10.24 7.38 -2.58
N GLY A 64 -9.82 6.38 -1.82
CA GLY A 64 -8.82 5.40 -2.24
C GLY A 64 -8.64 4.35 -1.18
N ALA A 65 -8.08 3.20 -1.56
CA ALA A 65 -7.86 2.10 -0.63
C ALA A 65 -6.59 2.29 0.19
N THR A 66 -5.62 3.05 -0.32
CA THR A 66 -4.34 3.30 0.33
C THR A 66 -4.00 4.78 0.28
N CYS A 67 -3.00 5.19 1.06
CA CYS A 67 -2.50 6.56 1.00
C CYS A 67 -1.17 6.56 0.26
N ILE A 68 -1.05 7.34 -0.80
CA ILE A 68 0.14 7.39 -1.64
C ILE A 68 0.58 8.84 -1.80
N SER A 69 1.72 9.20 -1.22
CA SER A 69 2.27 10.55 -1.30
C SER A 69 3.55 10.54 -2.11
N VAL A 70 3.71 11.51 -3.00
CA VAL A 70 4.84 11.59 -3.91
C VAL A 70 5.60 12.89 -3.67
N SER A 71 6.89 12.78 -3.38
CA SER A 71 7.76 13.96 -3.20
C SER A 71 8.46 14.29 -4.51
N PRO A 72 8.73 15.56 -4.82
CA PRO A 72 8.56 16.74 -3.96
C PRO A 72 7.18 17.39 -3.99
N ALA A 73 6.23 16.82 -4.71
CA ALA A 73 4.88 17.39 -4.77
C ALA A 73 4.20 17.33 -3.41
N ILE A 74 3.42 18.36 -3.11
CA ILE A 74 2.60 18.33 -1.90
C ILE A 74 1.37 17.50 -2.22
N ALA A 75 1.46 16.21 -1.92
CA ALA A 75 0.35 15.29 -2.11
C ALA A 75 -0.33 15.05 -0.76
N HIS A 76 -1.64 14.89 -0.79
CA HIS A 76 -2.42 14.62 0.41
C HIS A 76 -2.66 13.11 0.60
N GLY A 77 -1.89 12.28 -0.08
CA GLY A 77 -2.01 10.84 0.01
C GLY A 77 -3.19 10.26 -0.77
N ILE A 78 -3.94 11.09 -1.48
CA ILE A 78 -5.11 10.64 -2.24
C ILE A 78 -4.66 10.13 -3.62
N PRO A 79 -4.91 8.84 -3.94
CA PRO A 79 -4.57 8.32 -5.26
C PRO A 79 -5.32 9.04 -6.36
N GLY A 80 -4.66 9.31 -7.47
CA GLY A 80 -5.23 10.06 -8.57
C GLY A 80 -4.42 9.94 -9.85
N ASP A 81 -4.47 10.99 -10.65
CA ASP A 81 -3.87 11.00 -11.98
C ASP A 81 -2.40 11.43 -11.99
N GLN A 82 -1.79 11.64 -10.84
CA GLN A 82 -0.39 11.99 -10.79
C GLN A 82 0.47 10.84 -11.32
N VAL A 83 1.33 11.16 -12.29
CA VAL A 83 2.20 10.18 -12.93
C VAL A 83 3.50 10.07 -12.15
N LEU A 84 3.88 8.84 -11.85
CA LEU A 84 5.13 8.55 -11.17
C LEU A 84 6.31 8.66 -12.14
N LYS A 85 7.42 9.20 -11.65
CA LYS A 85 8.63 9.40 -12.46
C LYS A 85 9.81 8.74 -11.79
N ALA A 86 10.78 8.31 -12.60
CA ALA A 86 12.02 7.76 -12.07
C ALA A 86 12.67 8.77 -11.09
N GLY A 87 13.09 8.29 -9.95
CA GLY A 87 13.71 9.13 -8.92
C GLY A 87 12.73 9.73 -7.92
N ASP A 88 11.42 9.64 -8.17
CA ASP A 88 10.44 10.12 -7.20
C ASP A 88 10.50 9.29 -5.93
N LEU A 89 10.34 9.98 -4.79
CA LEU A 89 10.19 9.32 -3.51
C LEU A 89 8.69 9.15 -3.25
N VAL A 90 8.26 7.91 -3.10
CA VAL A 90 6.84 7.58 -2.92
C VAL A 90 6.64 6.96 -1.55
N ASN A 91 5.76 7.54 -0.75
CA ASN A 91 5.36 6.97 0.53
C ASN A 91 4.02 6.27 0.34
N ILE A 92 3.95 5.01 0.75
CA ILE A 92 2.73 4.20 0.66
C ILE A 92 2.35 3.76 2.06
N ASP A 93 1.11 4.04 2.44
CA ASP A 93 0.55 3.57 3.72
C ASP A 93 -0.64 2.68 3.42
N VAL A 94 -0.64 1.48 4.01
CA VAL A 94 -1.71 0.51 3.87
C VAL A 94 -2.30 0.22 5.24
N SER A 95 -3.60 0.47 5.39
CA SER A 95 -4.32 0.19 6.62
C SER A 95 -5.58 -0.59 6.28
N ALA A 96 -5.81 -1.70 6.96
CA ALA A 96 -6.94 -2.54 6.65
C ALA A 96 -7.39 -3.33 7.89
N ASP A 97 -8.62 -3.83 7.83
CA ASP A 97 -9.10 -4.75 8.86
C ASP A 97 -9.64 -6.03 8.23
N ILE A 98 -9.49 -7.12 8.97
CA ILE A 98 -10.08 -8.41 8.66
C ILE A 98 -10.84 -8.84 9.90
N ASP A 99 -12.15 -9.01 9.77
CA ASP A 99 -13.02 -9.39 10.89
C ASP A 99 -12.89 -8.45 12.10
N GLY A 100 -12.65 -7.16 11.86
CA GLY A 100 -12.50 -6.17 12.92
C GLY A 100 -11.10 -6.05 13.51
N TYR A 101 -10.13 -6.84 13.02
CA TYR A 101 -8.74 -6.78 13.47
C TYR A 101 -7.94 -5.89 12.56
N TYR A 102 -7.53 -4.73 13.07
CA TYR A 102 -6.82 -3.73 12.30
C TYR A 102 -5.33 -3.97 12.25
N ALA A 103 -4.74 -3.61 11.12
CA ALA A 103 -3.28 -3.51 10.99
C ALA A 103 -2.97 -2.38 10.02
N ASP A 104 -1.80 -1.76 10.19
CA ASP A 104 -1.32 -0.76 9.26
C ASP A 104 0.19 -0.93 9.08
N THR A 105 0.66 -0.46 7.93
CA THR A 105 2.08 -0.43 7.63
C THR A 105 2.32 0.65 6.59
N GLY A 106 3.53 1.18 6.56
CA GLY A 106 3.89 2.19 5.58
C GLY A 106 5.39 2.22 5.39
N SER A 107 5.81 2.67 4.23
CA SER A 107 7.23 2.86 3.94
C SER A 107 7.39 3.77 2.72
N SER A 108 8.60 4.28 2.54
CA SER A 108 8.95 5.12 1.42
C SER A 108 9.87 4.38 0.47
N PHE A 109 9.65 4.58 -0.82
CA PHE A 109 10.38 3.90 -1.87
C PHE A 109 10.78 4.90 -2.94
N VAL A 110 11.94 4.68 -3.56
CA VAL A 110 12.38 5.47 -4.72
C VAL A 110 12.02 4.71 -5.97
N ILE A 111 11.39 5.40 -6.93
CA ILE A 111 11.03 4.77 -8.20
C ILE A 111 12.30 4.50 -9.01
N PRO A 112 12.51 3.23 -9.43
CA PRO A 112 13.70 2.89 -10.20
C PRO A 112 13.61 3.48 -11.62
N PRO A 113 14.76 3.62 -12.29
CA PRO A 113 14.76 4.04 -13.69
C PRO A 113 14.10 2.99 -14.59
N VAL A 114 13.75 3.41 -15.82
CA VAL A 114 13.04 2.54 -16.77
C VAL A 114 13.84 1.29 -17.13
N ASP A 115 15.17 1.34 -17.06
CA ASP A 115 16.01 0.18 -17.33
C ASP A 115 15.74 -0.93 -16.33
N LYS A 116 15.09 -1.98 -16.78
CA LYS A 116 14.68 -3.10 -15.91
C LYS A 116 15.85 -3.82 -15.27
N LYS A 117 16.99 -3.84 -15.93
CA LYS A 117 18.20 -4.48 -15.38
C LYS A 117 18.72 -3.71 -14.18
N ILE A 118 18.79 -2.39 -14.31
CA ILE A 118 19.22 -1.52 -13.21
C ILE A 118 18.19 -1.54 -12.08
N ALA A 119 16.92 -1.50 -12.41
CA ALA A 119 15.85 -1.56 -11.42
C ALA A 119 15.91 -2.84 -10.59
N ARG A 120 16.24 -3.96 -11.24
CA ARG A 120 16.36 -5.24 -10.54
C ARG A 120 17.53 -5.23 -9.57
N LEU A 121 18.64 -4.65 -9.95
CA LEU A 121 19.82 -4.53 -9.07
C LEU A 121 19.53 -3.64 -7.86
N CYS A 122 18.76 -2.59 -8.05
CA CYS A 122 18.43 -1.67 -6.96
C CYS A 122 17.44 -2.28 -5.96
N ARG A 123 16.67 -3.28 -6.37
CA ARG A 123 15.71 -3.95 -5.47
C ARG A 123 16.37 -4.99 -4.58
N ASP A 124 17.43 -5.54 -5.03
CA ASP A 124 18.17 -6.57 -4.32
C ASP A 124 19.19 -5.96 -3.38
#